data_28779ac6f753126835b832325e33b32a
#
_entry.id   28779ac6f753126835b832325e33b32a
#
_cell.length_a   1.000
_cell.length_b   1.000
_cell.length_c   1.000
_cell.angle_alpha   90.00
_cell.angle_beta   90.00
_cell.angle_gamma   90.00
#
_symmetry.space_group_name_H-M   'P 1'
#
loop_
_entity.id
_entity.type
_entity.pdbx_description
1 polymer ?
#
loop_
_entity_poly.entity_id
_entity_poly.type
_entity_poly.pdbx_seq_one_letter_code
_entity_poly.pdbx_strand_id
1 'polypeptide(L)'
;QITASSYEAEGYKLISGSTTIAVTKGTTAYTLNWAKVAAATAASASVTAPQTATLYNSTINNANTIALTATLTDAGNIITNITWASSNEKVVKVSNGAKTGCTLTAVGKGSATVTGTITYLSKPGDTKTTANDKKITCTVTVNDFTGNTATQLKDKSGRLLYKDSECKKPATVADYNANGTYYTEPVYTGWQTIDGKVYY
;
A
#
# COMPACT_ATOMS: atom_id res chain seq x y z
N GLN A 1 -2.41 -45.96 29.41
CA GLN A 1 -3.04 -45.16 28.36
C GLN A 1 -1.94 -44.41 27.60
N ILE A 2 -1.93 -44.57 26.31
CA ILE A 2 -0.98 -43.86 25.41
C ILE A 2 -1.80 -42.87 24.60
N THR A 3 -1.35 -41.62 24.55
CA THR A 3 -2.04 -40.57 23.79
C THR A 3 -1.23 -40.20 22.53
N ALA A 4 -1.92 -39.87 21.45
CA ALA A 4 -1.31 -39.51 20.19
C ALA A 4 -0.63 -38.12 20.20
N SER A 5 -0.93 -37.28 21.19
CA SER A 5 -0.49 -35.88 21.26
C SER A 5 1.04 -35.70 21.29
N SER A 6 1.78 -36.65 21.86
CA SER A 6 3.24 -36.57 21.92
C SER A 6 3.91 -36.70 20.53
N TYR A 7 3.31 -37.44 19.63
CA TYR A 7 3.83 -37.62 18.27
C TYR A 7 3.42 -36.49 17.31
N GLU A 8 2.27 -35.88 17.55
CA GLU A 8 1.85 -34.68 16.80
C GLU A 8 2.83 -33.53 17.02
N ALA A 9 3.39 -33.41 18.22
CA ALA A 9 4.41 -32.40 18.53
C ALA A 9 5.72 -32.61 17.74
N GLU A 10 6.00 -33.85 17.29
CA GLU A 10 7.17 -34.19 16.45
C GLU A 10 6.89 -34.06 14.94
N GLY A 11 5.72 -33.59 14.55
CA GLY A 11 5.34 -33.41 13.13
C GLY A 11 4.79 -34.67 12.46
N TYR A 12 4.27 -35.60 13.24
CA TYR A 12 3.55 -36.77 12.74
C TYR A 12 2.04 -36.60 12.92
N LYS A 13 1.27 -37.08 12.00
CA LYS A 13 -0.20 -37.10 12.06
C LYS A 13 -0.69 -38.54 12.08
N LEU A 14 -1.61 -38.87 12.97
CA LEU A 14 -2.30 -40.16 12.98
C LEU A 14 -3.16 -40.29 11.70
N ILE A 15 -2.93 -41.33 10.90
CA ILE A 15 -3.69 -41.61 9.67
C ILE A 15 -4.90 -42.47 10.00
N SER A 16 -4.73 -43.45 10.87
CA SER A 16 -5.79 -44.37 11.27
C SER A 16 -5.55 -44.89 12.69
N GLY A 17 -6.64 -45.25 13.36
CA GLY A 17 -6.65 -45.71 14.73
C GLY A 17 -7.28 -44.71 15.69
N SER A 18 -7.32 -45.06 16.98
CA SER A 18 -7.86 -44.18 18.04
C SER A 18 -6.74 -43.31 18.62
N THR A 19 -7.06 -42.06 18.89
CA THR A 19 -6.16 -41.13 19.63
C THR A 19 -5.88 -41.59 21.08
N THR A 20 -6.68 -42.48 21.60
CA THR A 20 -6.55 -43.04 22.93
C THR A 20 -6.71 -44.56 22.85
N ILE A 21 -5.76 -45.27 23.41
CA ILE A 21 -5.76 -46.74 23.44
C ILE A 21 -5.86 -47.19 24.90
N ALA A 22 -6.90 -47.95 25.21
CA ALA A 22 -7.01 -48.67 26.48
C ALA A 22 -6.26 -50.00 26.33
N VAL A 23 -5.19 -50.17 27.11
CA VAL A 23 -4.45 -51.43 27.12
C VAL A 23 -5.20 -52.44 27.97
N THR A 24 -5.65 -53.54 27.37
CA THR A 24 -6.33 -54.63 28.04
C THR A 24 -5.34 -55.78 28.36
N LYS A 25 -5.53 -56.45 29.47
CA LYS A 25 -4.69 -57.61 29.85
C LYS A 25 -4.77 -58.69 28.75
N GLY A 26 -3.62 -59.09 28.23
CA GLY A 26 -3.51 -60.10 27.14
C GLY A 26 -3.34 -59.52 25.72
N THR A 27 -3.43 -58.22 25.55
CA THR A 27 -3.11 -57.61 24.24
C THR A 27 -1.61 -57.45 24.10
N THR A 28 -1.04 -58.03 23.04
CA THR A 28 0.42 -58.08 22.82
C THR A 28 0.92 -56.97 21.87
N ALA A 29 0.05 -56.40 21.04
CA ALA A 29 0.41 -55.33 20.12
C ALA A 29 -0.76 -54.44 19.77
N TYR A 30 -0.48 -53.16 19.58
CA TYR A 30 -1.38 -52.15 19.00
C TYR A 30 -0.65 -51.48 17.86
N THR A 31 -1.32 -51.33 16.72
CA THR A 31 -0.76 -50.67 15.56
C THR A 31 -1.44 -49.30 15.41
N LEU A 32 -0.63 -48.23 15.41
CA LEU A 32 -1.03 -46.89 15.04
C LEU A 32 -0.26 -46.50 13.78
N ASN A 33 -0.99 -46.10 12.77
CA ASN A 33 -0.38 -45.63 11.51
C ASN A 33 -0.15 -44.12 11.57
N TRP A 34 1.10 -43.76 11.56
CA TRP A 34 1.58 -42.37 11.54
C TRP A 34 2.20 -42.06 10.21
N ALA A 35 1.89 -40.87 9.66
CA ALA A 35 2.64 -40.32 8.53
C ALA A 35 3.31 -39.03 9.01
N LYS A 36 4.55 -38.86 8.60
CA LYS A 36 5.22 -37.55 8.75
C LYS A 36 4.45 -36.54 7.92
N VAL A 37 3.93 -35.51 8.57
CA VAL A 37 3.37 -34.38 7.85
C VAL A 37 4.52 -33.77 7.06
N ALA A 38 4.37 -33.69 5.74
CA ALA A 38 5.34 -32.98 4.91
C ALA A 38 5.57 -31.60 5.57
N ALA A 39 6.83 -31.27 5.81
CA ALA A 39 7.16 -29.97 6.36
C ALA A 39 6.43 -28.94 5.52
N ALA A 40 5.54 -28.18 6.16
CA ALA A 40 4.83 -27.12 5.47
C ALA A 40 5.91 -26.28 4.80
N THR A 41 5.87 -26.17 3.48
CA THR A 41 6.81 -25.32 2.73
C THR A 41 6.80 -24.00 3.44
N ALA A 42 7.96 -23.54 3.93
CA ALA A 42 8.06 -22.33 4.70
C ALA A 42 7.33 -21.23 3.92
N ALA A 43 6.25 -20.72 4.49
CA ALA A 43 5.45 -19.72 3.79
C ALA A 43 6.36 -18.52 3.57
N SER A 44 6.72 -18.29 2.33
CA SER A 44 7.54 -17.14 1.95
C SER A 44 6.62 -15.92 1.86
N ALA A 45 6.89 -14.92 2.65
CA ALA A 45 6.23 -13.64 2.53
C ALA A 45 7.28 -12.55 2.25
N SER A 46 7.01 -11.70 1.29
CA SER A 46 7.83 -10.52 1.00
C SER A 46 6.96 -9.29 0.86
N VAL A 47 7.54 -8.15 1.20
CA VAL A 47 6.93 -6.83 1.02
C VAL A 47 7.94 -5.93 0.36
N THR A 48 7.51 -5.26 -0.70
CA THR A 48 8.31 -4.23 -1.37
C THR A 48 7.53 -2.92 -1.44
N ALA A 49 8.24 -1.81 -1.39
CA ALA A 49 7.68 -0.47 -1.60
C ALA A 49 8.71 0.39 -2.35
N PRO A 50 8.30 1.53 -2.95
CA PRO A 50 9.23 2.50 -3.51
C PRO A 50 10.26 2.92 -2.45
N GLN A 51 11.54 2.91 -2.83
CA GLN A 51 12.63 3.28 -1.91
C GLN A 51 12.79 4.79 -1.75
N THR A 52 12.27 5.55 -2.71
CA THR A 52 12.32 7.02 -2.70
C THR A 52 10.99 7.60 -3.15
N ALA A 53 10.64 8.77 -2.63
CA ALA A 53 9.52 9.58 -3.07
C ALA A 53 9.88 11.06 -2.98
N THR A 54 9.31 11.86 -3.87
CA THR A 54 9.46 13.32 -3.85
C THR A 54 8.10 13.97 -3.70
N LEU A 55 8.01 14.91 -2.77
CA LEU A 55 6.85 15.75 -2.52
C LEU A 55 7.25 17.21 -2.58
N TYR A 56 6.28 18.08 -2.69
CA TYR A 56 6.47 19.53 -2.65
C TYR A 56 5.65 20.14 -1.52
N ASN A 57 6.20 21.16 -0.87
CA ASN A 57 5.52 21.91 0.18
C ASN A 57 4.50 22.88 -0.46
N SER A 58 3.49 22.32 -1.14
CA SER A 58 2.44 23.06 -1.83
C SER A 58 1.23 22.17 -2.08
N THR A 59 0.04 22.68 -1.86
CA THR A 59 -1.23 22.02 -2.19
C THR A 59 -1.58 22.10 -3.68
N ILE A 60 -0.79 22.84 -4.46
CA ILE A 60 -1.00 23.00 -5.90
C ILE A 60 -0.86 21.64 -6.59
N ASN A 61 -1.86 21.25 -7.37
CA ASN A 61 -1.94 19.95 -8.06
C ASN A 61 -1.73 18.73 -7.12
N ASN A 62 -2.11 18.84 -5.85
CA ASN A 62 -1.86 17.81 -4.82
C ASN A 62 -0.38 17.43 -4.70
N ALA A 63 0.54 18.35 -5.02
CA ALA A 63 1.98 18.10 -4.98
C ALA A 63 2.50 17.78 -3.58
N ASN A 64 1.73 18.10 -2.55
CA ASN A 64 2.05 17.80 -1.15
C ASN A 64 1.60 16.40 -0.69
N THR A 65 0.94 15.61 -1.53
CA THR A 65 0.37 14.33 -1.10
C THR A 65 0.65 13.24 -2.12
N ILE A 66 1.07 12.07 -1.66
CA ILE A 66 1.27 10.89 -2.49
C ILE A 66 0.86 9.61 -1.73
N ALA A 67 0.32 8.62 -2.45
CA ALA A 67 0.14 7.27 -1.93
C ALA A 67 1.44 6.49 -2.03
N LEU A 68 1.95 5.99 -0.91
CA LEU A 68 3.04 5.03 -0.87
C LEU A 68 2.42 3.63 -0.88
N THR A 69 2.52 2.94 -2.00
CA THR A 69 1.94 1.61 -2.18
C THR A 69 2.95 0.53 -1.82
N ALA A 70 2.55 -0.43 -1.01
CA ALA A 70 3.31 -1.64 -0.72
C ALA A 70 2.76 -2.82 -1.53
N THR A 71 3.65 -3.56 -2.18
CA THR A 71 3.31 -4.80 -2.88
C THR A 71 3.65 -5.98 -1.98
N LEU A 72 2.65 -6.83 -1.71
CA LEU A 72 2.79 -8.00 -0.86
C LEU A 72 2.77 -9.28 -1.69
N THR A 73 3.70 -10.17 -1.38
CA THR A 73 3.63 -11.59 -1.76
C THR A 73 3.54 -12.40 -0.46
N ASP A 74 2.38 -12.94 -0.17
CA ASP A 74 2.07 -13.59 1.11
C ASP A 74 1.17 -14.81 0.88
N ALA A 75 1.73 -15.84 0.26
CA ALA A 75 1.01 -17.08 -0.08
C ALA A 75 0.47 -17.82 1.16
N GLY A 76 1.05 -17.58 2.33
CA GLY A 76 0.64 -18.21 3.58
C GLY A 76 -0.28 -17.34 4.44
N ASN A 77 -0.64 -16.13 4.01
CA ASN A 77 -1.38 -15.15 4.81
C ASN A 77 -0.77 -14.94 6.20
N ILE A 78 0.56 -14.90 6.26
CA ILE A 78 1.29 -14.74 7.51
C ILE A 78 1.50 -13.27 7.90
N ILE A 79 1.45 -12.32 6.94
CA ILE A 79 1.54 -10.89 7.25
C ILE A 79 0.20 -10.41 7.83
N THR A 80 0.20 -10.06 9.11
CA THR A 80 -1.01 -9.62 9.81
C THR A 80 -1.20 -8.11 9.73
N ASN A 81 -0.11 -7.33 9.79
CA ASN A 81 -0.17 -5.88 9.76
C ASN A 81 1.13 -5.27 9.22
N ILE A 82 1.05 -4.02 8.74
CA ILE A 82 2.20 -3.14 8.50
C ILE A 82 1.89 -1.80 9.14
N THR A 83 2.72 -1.41 10.11
CA THR A 83 2.60 -0.12 10.79
C THR A 83 3.56 0.87 10.16
N TRP A 84 3.05 1.99 9.69
CA TRP A 84 3.82 3.02 9.02
C TRP A 84 4.12 4.18 9.94
N ALA A 85 5.37 4.66 9.91
CA ALA A 85 5.81 5.81 10.70
C ALA A 85 6.83 6.66 9.93
N SER A 86 6.81 7.96 10.17
CA SER A 86 7.81 8.90 9.67
C SER A 86 8.88 9.14 10.72
N SER A 87 10.13 9.25 10.30
CA SER A 87 11.24 9.66 11.18
C SER A 87 11.18 11.15 11.57
N ASN A 88 10.42 11.95 10.81
CA ASN A 88 10.25 13.38 11.07
C ASN A 88 8.91 13.89 10.57
N GLU A 89 7.93 13.98 11.46
CA GLU A 89 6.57 14.46 11.12
C GLU A 89 6.50 15.96 10.82
N LYS A 90 7.55 16.74 11.10
CA LYS A 90 7.65 18.13 10.67
C LYS A 90 8.01 18.25 9.19
N VAL A 91 8.49 17.17 8.57
CA VAL A 91 8.79 17.10 7.14
C VAL A 91 7.70 16.34 6.40
N VAL A 92 7.35 15.13 6.87
CA VAL A 92 6.35 14.25 6.25
C VAL A 92 5.47 13.63 7.33
N LYS A 93 4.17 13.78 7.21
CA LYS A 93 3.16 13.02 7.98
C LYS A 93 2.71 11.78 7.22
N VAL A 94 2.44 10.73 7.99
CA VAL A 94 1.86 9.47 7.50
C VAL A 94 0.43 9.35 7.99
N SER A 95 -0.48 8.98 7.11
CA SER A 95 -1.89 8.71 7.42
C SER A 95 -2.40 7.50 6.61
N ASN A 96 -3.60 7.02 6.95
CA ASN A 96 -4.27 5.92 6.25
C ASN A 96 -3.38 4.67 6.09
N GLY A 97 -2.60 4.36 7.14
CA GLY A 97 -1.71 3.19 7.13
C GLY A 97 -2.48 1.88 7.05
N ALA A 98 -2.10 1.04 6.08
CA ALA A 98 -2.65 -0.30 5.86
C ALA A 98 -1.54 -1.25 5.42
N LYS A 99 -1.83 -2.54 5.28
CA LYS A 99 -0.88 -3.52 4.74
C LYS A 99 -0.44 -3.17 3.31
N THR A 100 -1.29 -2.53 2.55
CA THR A 100 -1.04 -2.17 1.14
C THR A 100 -0.37 -0.81 0.95
N GLY A 101 -0.05 -0.10 2.04
CA GLY A 101 0.64 1.19 1.98
C GLY A 101 0.07 2.23 2.91
N CYS A 102 0.39 3.49 2.65
CA CYS A 102 -0.07 4.64 3.42
C CYS A 102 -0.13 5.90 2.55
N THR A 103 -0.68 6.96 3.10
CA THR A 103 -0.67 8.30 2.48
C THR A 103 0.42 9.13 3.13
N LEU A 104 1.29 9.72 2.32
CA LEU A 104 2.33 10.66 2.73
C LEU A 104 1.87 12.07 2.43
N THR A 105 2.02 12.97 3.42
CA THR A 105 1.70 14.40 3.26
C THR A 105 2.92 15.23 3.65
N ALA A 106 3.37 16.08 2.74
CA ALA A 106 4.43 17.05 3.01
C ALA A 106 3.96 18.10 4.02
N VAL A 107 4.82 18.40 5.01
CA VAL A 107 4.57 19.40 6.04
C VAL A 107 5.58 20.52 5.94
N GLY A 108 6.84 20.22 5.71
CA GLY A 108 7.92 21.17 5.59
C GLY A 108 9.05 20.64 4.72
N LYS A 109 9.87 21.54 4.18
CA LYS A 109 11.05 21.22 3.39
C LYS A 109 12.03 20.35 4.17
N GLY A 110 12.60 19.36 3.52
CA GLY A 110 13.64 18.50 4.11
C GLY A 110 13.54 17.06 3.61
N SER A 111 14.13 16.15 4.38
CA SER A 111 14.08 14.71 4.11
C SER A 111 13.63 13.96 5.37
N ALA A 112 12.83 12.91 5.17
CA ALA A 112 12.42 12.00 6.22
C ALA A 112 12.41 10.57 5.67
N THR A 113 12.67 9.60 6.55
CA THR A 113 12.51 8.18 6.23
C THR A 113 11.17 7.70 6.74
N VAL A 114 10.35 7.19 5.84
CA VAL A 114 9.11 6.49 6.19
C VAL A 114 9.39 5.01 6.29
N THR A 115 9.04 4.42 7.42
CA THR A 115 9.30 3.02 7.74
C THR A 115 7.98 2.27 7.90
N GLY A 116 7.81 1.18 7.16
CA GLY A 116 6.77 0.17 7.36
C GLY A 116 7.33 -0.98 8.18
N THR A 117 6.86 -1.14 9.42
CA THR A 117 7.22 -2.27 10.29
C THR A 117 6.21 -3.39 10.09
N ILE A 118 6.69 -4.58 9.71
CA ILE A 118 5.86 -5.73 9.35
C ILE A 118 5.63 -6.60 10.59
N THR A 119 4.37 -6.89 10.88
CA THR A 119 3.95 -7.88 11.88
C THR A 119 3.47 -9.13 11.17
N TYR A 120 3.95 -10.31 11.57
CA TYR A 120 3.59 -11.56 10.93
C TYR A 120 3.44 -12.73 11.90
N LEU A 121 2.82 -13.80 11.43
CA LEU A 121 2.74 -15.11 12.09
C LEU A 121 4.00 -15.90 11.78
N SER A 122 4.45 -16.73 12.72
CA SER A 122 5.61 -17.61 12.51
C SER A 122 5.36 -18.65 11.42
N LYS A 123 4.10 -19.06 11.26
CA LYS A 123 3.62 -20.02 10.25
C LYS A 123 2.12 -19.78 9.98
N PRO A 124 1.59 -20.27 8.83
CA PRO A 124 0.16 -20.22 8.54
C PRO A 124 -0.66 -20.90 9.65
N GLY A 125 -1.76 -20.27 10.04
CA GLY A 125 -2.66 -20.80 11.08
C GLY A 125 -2.17 -20.62 12.51
N ASP A 126 -1.04 -19.97 12.73
CA ASP A 126 -0.59 -19.59 14.07
C ASP A 126 -1.48 -18.47 14.65
N THR A 127 -1.63 -18.43 15.95
CA THR A 127 -2.36 -17.37 16.65
C THR A 127 -1.43 -16.32 17.25
N LYS A 128 -0.13 -16.65 17.37
CA LYS A 128 0.87 -15.78 17.96
C LYS A 128 1.55 -14.94 16.87
N THR A 129 1.36 -13.63 16.94
CA THR A 129 2.09 -12.67 16.11
C THR A 129 3.50 -12.47 16.66
N THR A 130 4.44 -12.35 15.75
CA THR A 130 5.80 -11.92 16.06
C THR A 130 5.94 -10.48 15.57
N ALA A 131 6.13 -9.53 16.49
CA ALA A 131 6.52 -8.17 16.15
C ALA A 131 7.94 -8.23 15.57
N ASN A 132 8.22 -7.52 14.48
CA ASN A 132 9.34 -7.92 13.70
C ASN A 132 10.35 -6.86 13.31
N ASP A 133 11.57 -7.35 13.19
CA ASP A 133 12.72 -6.65 12.64
C ASP A 133 12.65 -6.44 11.12
N LYS A 134 11.68 -7.03 10.43
CA LYS A 134 11.47 -6.81 9.01
C LYS A 134 10.83 -5.44 8.79
N LYS A 135 11.59 -4.60 8.14
CA LYS A 135 11.20 -3.23 7.83
C LYS A 135 11.36 -2.96 6.34
N ILE A 136 10.45 -2.17 5.80
CA ILE A 136 10.59 -1.54 4.49
C ILE A 136 10.71 -0.05 4.70
N THR A 137 11.55 0.60 3.93
CA THR A 137 11.83 2.03 4.08
C THR A 137 11.67 2.77 2.77
N CYS A 138 11.17 4.00 2.85
CA CYS A 138 11.11 4.95 1.75
C CYS A 138 11.74 6.27 2.22
N THR A 139 12.77 6.74 1.52
CA THR A 139 13.30 8.07 1.75
C THR A 139 12.44 9.09 1.01
N VAL A 140 11.82 9.99 1.75
CA VAL A 140 10.94 11.03 1.21
C VAL A 140 11.67 12.37 1.27
N THR A 141 11.78 13.02 0.12
CA THR A 141 12.32 14.37 0.02
C THR A 141 11.19 15.35 -0.25
N VAL A 142 11.07 16.38 0.57
CA VAL A 142 10.13 17.49 0.38
C VAL A 142 10.91 18.71 -0.07
N ASN A 143 10.58 19.18 -1.27
CA ASN A 143 11.15 20.38 -1.86
C ASN A 143 10.17 21.56 -1.76
N ASP A 144 10.69 22.78 -1.89
CA ASP A 144 9.82 23.92 -2.15
C ASP A 144 9.25 23.79 -3.54
N PHE A 145 7.99 24.17 -3.69
CA PHE A 145 7.37 24.22 -5.01
C PHE A 145 7.98 25.41 -5.76
N THR A 146 8.77 25.11 -6.79
CA THR A 146 9.45 26.10 -7.63
C THR A 146 8.71 26.38 -8.94
N GLY A 147 7.50 25.81 -9.11
CA GLY A 147 6.69 26.02 -10.31
C GLY A 147 6.38 27.52 -10.48
N ASN A 148 6.41 27.98 -11.73
CA ASN A 148 5.98 29.34 -12.05
C ASN A 148 4.47 29.46 -11.75
N THR A 149 4.13 30.21 -10.70
CA THR A 149 2.73 30.43 -10.28
C THR A 149 1.89 31.20 -11.29
N ALA A 150 2.54 31.88 -12.24
CA ALA A 150 1.87 32.55 -13.37
C ALA A 150 1.63 31.61 -14.56
N THR A 151 2.16 30.37 -14.55
CA THR A 151 1.90 29.41 -15.60
C THR A 151 0.43 29.05 -15.66
N GLN A 152 -0.17 29.15 -16.84
CA GLN A 152 -1.56 28.77 -17.06
C GLN A 152 -1.76 27.27 -16.88
N LEU A 153 -2.79 26.89 -16.17
CA LEU A 153 -3.17 25.50 -15.93
C LEU A 153 -3.64 24.83 -17.22
N LYS A 154 -3.44 23.54 -17.30
CA LYS A 154 -3.91 22.67 -18.39
C LYS A 154 -4.67 21.46 -17.81
N ASP A 155 -5.65 20.98 -18.57
CA ASP A 155 -6.30 19.70 -18.27
C ASP A 155 -5.42 18.50 -18.68
N LYS A 156 -5.94 17.29 -18.45
CA LYS A 156 -5.24 16.05 -18.82
C LYS A 156 -4.99 15.90 -20.33
N SER A 157 -5.73 16.62 -21.16
CA SER A 157 -5.59 16.64 -22.62
C SER A 157 -4.69 17.76 -23.12
N GLY A 158 -4.12 18.56 -22.21
CA GLY A 158 -3.24 19.68 -22.51
C GLY A 158 -3.95 20.98 -22.88
N ARG A 159 -5.30 21.05 -22.76
CA ARG A 159 -6.08 22.27 -23.05
C ARG A 159 -5.92 23.26 -21.91
N LEU A 160 -5.81 24.54 -22.26
CA LEU A 160 -5.71 25.63 -21.31
C LEU A 160 -7.00 25.76 -20.48
N LEU A 161 -6.83 26.02 -19.19
CA LEU A 161 -7.92 26.21 -18.26
C LEU A 161 -8.16 27.70 -17.95
N TYR A 162 -9.42 28.06 -17.76
CA TYR A 162 -9.89 29.41 -17.50
C TYR A 162 -10.78 29.44 -16.25
N LYS A 163 -10.81 30.60 -15.59
CA LYS A 163 -11.64 30.85 -14.38
C LYS A 163 -13.08 31.22 -14.69
N ASP A 164 -13.39 31.56 -15.94
CA ASP A 164 -14.73 31.97 -16.39
C ASP A 164 -15.15 31.17 -17.64
N SER A 165 -16.46 31.05 -17.82
CA SER A 165 -17.07 30.30 -18.93
C SER A 165 -16.84 30.92 -20.30
N GLU A 166 -16.44 32.21 -20.36
CA GLU A 166 -16.11 32.91 -21.59
C GLU A 166 -14.66 32.72 -22.01
N CYS A 167 -13.88 31.97 -21.20
CA CYS A 167 -12.45 31.68 -21.42
C CYS A 167 -11.59 32.95 -21.59
N LYS A 168 -11.93 34.03 -20.91
CA LYS A 168 -11.22 35.31 -20.95
C LYS A 168 -10.19 35.48 -19.84
N LYS A 169 -10.39 34.79 -18.71
CA LYS A 169 -9.52 34.87 -17.51
C LYS A 169 -8.74 33.57 -17.36
N PRO A 170 -7.47 33.49 -17.79
CA PRO A 170 -6.66 32.30 -17.61
C PRO A 170 -6.60 31.88 -16.14
N ALA A 171 -6.76 30.59 -15.89
CA ALA A 171 -6.47 29.99 -14.59
C ALA A 171 -4.99 29.66 -14.52
N THR A 172 -4.28 30.19 -13.52
CA THR A 172 -2.85 29.95 -13.32
C THR A 172 -2.60 28.97 -12.19
N VAL A 173 -1.37 28.51 -12.07
CA VAL A 173 -0.93 27.65 -10.95
C VAL A 173 -1.24 28.29 -9.59
N ALA A 174 -1.15 29.62 -9.48
CA ALA A 174 -1.53 30.34 -8.26
C ALA A 174 -3.04 30.28 -7.95
N ASP A 175 -3.88 30.12 -8.99
CA ASP A 175 -5.33 30.04 -8.83
C ASP A 175 -5.84 28.61 -8.54
N TYR A 176 -4.97 27.59 -8.55
CA TYR A 176 -5.40 26.21 -8.43
C TYR A 176 -6.15 25.94 -7.12
N ASN A 177 -7.33 25.38 -7.28
CA ASN A 177 -8.16 24.88 -6.18
C ASN A 177 -8.70 23.50 -6.59
N ALA A 178 -8.45 22.46 -5.80
CA ALA A 178 -8.90 21.11 -6.07
C ALA A 178 -10.44 20.97 -6.23
N ASN A 179 -11.20 21.87 -5.60
CA ASN A 179 -12.67 21.95 -5.69
C ASN A 179 -13.15 23.09 -6.60
N GLY A 180 -12.22 23.72 -7.32
CA GLY A 180 -12.51 24.84 -8.21
C GLY A 180 -13.14 24.36 -9.52
N THR A 181 -14.05 25.14 -10.07
CA THR A 181 -14.58 24.94 -11.42
C THR A 181 -13.70 25.68 -12.41
N TYR A 182 -13.25 24.97 -13.42
CA TYR A 182 -12.45 25.54 -14.51
C TYR A 182 -13.12 25.24 -15.85
N TYR A 183 -12.90 26.10 -16.80
CA TYR A 183 -13.50 26.07 -18.14
C TYR A 183 -12.38 25.87 -19.17
N THR A 184 -12.73 25.28 -20.30
CA THR A 184 -11.85 25.16 -21.47
C THR A 184 -12.54 25.77 -22.67
N GLU A 185 -11.76 26.24 -23.62
CA GLU A 185 -12.31 26.64 -24.91
C GLU A 185 -13.09 25.49 -25.53
N PRO A 186 -14.22 25.76 -26.20
CA PRO A 186 -15.00 24.74 -26.89
C PRO A 186 -14.15 24.08 -27.97
N VAL A 187 -14.25 22.76 -28.07
CA VAL A 187 -13.67 22.00 -29.18
C VAL A 187 -14.72 21.93 -30.28
N TYR A 188 -14.50 22.62 -31.38
CA TYR A 188 -15.36 22.52 -32.56
C TYR A 188 -14.92 21.34 -33.39
N THR A 189 -15.87 20.52 -33.83
CA THR A 189 -15.64 19.39 -34.74
C THR A 189 -16.46 19.63 -36.04
N GLY A 190 -15.80 19.57 -37.16
CA GLY A 190 -16.42 19.85 -38.45
C GLY A 190 -16.53 21.37 -38.75
N TRP A 191 -17.23 21.68 -39.83
CA TRP A 191 -17.40 23.07 -40.29
C TRP A 191 -18.25 23.90 -39.32
N GLN A 192 -17.71 24.99 -38.84
CA GLN A 192 -18.37 25.92 -37.92
C GLN A 192 -18.42 27.31 -38.52
N THR A 193 -19.50 28.04 -38.28
CA THR A 193 -19.58 29.46 -38.61
C THR A 193 -19.51 30.28 -37.33
N ILE A 194 -18.44 31.06 -37.16
CA ILE A 194 -18.20 31.92 -36.00
C ILE A 194 -18.03 33.33 -36.50
N ASP A 195 -18.83 34.28 -36.02
CA ASP A 195 -18.82 35.69 -36.43
C ASP A 195 -18.89 35.88 -37.97
N GLY A 196 -19.71 35.06 -38.64
CA GLY A 196 -19.91 35.10 -40.07
C GLY A 196 -18.77 34.51 -40.92
N LYS A 197 -17.74 33.93 -40.28
CA LYS A 197 -16.63 33.23 -40.97
C LYS A 197 -16.74 31.73 -40.73
N VAL A 198 -16.40 30.97 -41.77
CA VAL A 198 -16.44 29.51 -41.74
C VAL A 198 -15.07 28.95 -41.38
N TYR A 199 -15.03 28.09 -40.37
CA TYR A 199 -13.84 27.38 -39.88
C TYR A 199 -14.07 25.87 -39.93
N TYR A 200 -12.98 25.11 -40.04
CA TYR A 200 -13.00 23.64 -39.97
C TYR A 200 -12.15 23.16 -38.80
#